data_75bfc413556be87d6ed8f3d6a909a0dc
#
_entry.id   75bfc413556be87d6ed8f3d6a909a0dc
#
_cell.length_a   1.000
_cell.length_b   1.000
_cell.length_c   1.000
_cell.angle_alpha   90.00
_cell.angle_beta   90.00
_cell.angle_gamma   90.00
#
_symmetry.space_group_name_H-M   'P 1'
#
loop_
_entity.id
_entity.type
_entity.pdbx_description
1 polymer ?
#
loop_
_entity_poly.entity_id
_entity_poly.type
_entity_poly.pdbx_seq_one_letter_code
_entity_poly.pdbx_strand_id
1 'polypeptide(L)' 'MENDTSELDQMQAAYRAAVEEWIAAIKQEEALASVAPHSIAEVDKWEGAHFAEDKVRFKAKAAKLKYEEALRHKFFGF' A
#
# COMPACT_ATOMS: atom_id res chain seq x y z
N MET A 1 -17.84 -3.14 -27.22
CA MET A 1 -17.47 -3.24 -26.65
C MET A 1 -16.79 -2.97 -26.06
N GLU A 2 -16.66 -2.88 -25.71
CA GLU A 2 -16.12 -2.60 -25.10
C GLU A 2 -15.33 -3.07 -24.50
N ASN A 3 -14.72 -2.91 -24.27
CA ASN A 3 -13.99 -3.36 -23.69
C ASN A 3 -13.57 -3.12 -22.63
N ASP A 4 -13.24 -3.43 -22.30
CA ASP A 4 -13.24 -3.35 -21.33
C ASP A 4 -12.18 -3.42 -20.46
N THR A 5 -11.14 -2.60 -20.59
CA THR A 5 -10.05 -2.44 -19.69
C THR A 5 -10.35 -1.44 -18.57
N SER A 6 -11.53 -0.84 -18.58
CA SER A 6 -11.82 0.19 -17.57
C SER A 6 -11.80 -0.38 -16.15
N GLU A 7 -12.22 -1.62 -15.98
CA GLU A 7 -12.19 -2.27 -14.67
C GLU A 7 -10.76 -2.57 -14.25
N LEU A 8 -9.94 -3.05 -15.19
CA LEU A 8 -8.52 -3.27 -14.94
C LEU A 8 -7.79 -1.97 -14.66
N ASP A 9 -8.15 -0.91 -15.36
CA ASP A 9 -7.55 0.40 -15.13
C ASP A 9 -7.86 0.91 -13.75
N GLN A 10 -9.08 0.67 -13.27
CA GLN A 10 -9.47 1.04 -11.92
C GLN A 10 -8.68 0.26 -10.87
N MET A 11 -8.48 -1.02 -11.10
CA MET A 11 -7.72 -1.87 -10.19
C MET A 11 -6.25 -1.47 -10.17
N GLN A 12 -5.69 -1.13 -11.32
CA GLN A 12 -4.33 -0.64 -11.41
C GLN A 12 -4.18 0.67 -10.64
N ALA A 13 -5.12 1.57 -10.81
CA ALA A 13 -5.10 2.86 -10.12
C ALA A 13 -5.20 2.67 -8.61
N ALA A 14 -6.05 1.73 -8.17
CA ALA A 14 -6.19 1.44 -6.75
C ALA A 14 -4.89 0.85 -6.16
N TYR A 15 -4.25 -0.03 -6.90
CA TYR A 15 -2.98 -0.59 -6.48
C TYR A 15 -1.91 0.50 -6.40
N ARG A 16 -1.82 1.33 -7.42
CA ARG A 16 -0.86 2.42 -7.47
C ARG A 16 -1.06 3.38 -6.28
N ALA A 17 -2.30 3.75 -6.01
CA ALA A 17 -2.61 4.63 -4.89
C ALA A 17 -2.20 3.99 -3.56
N ALA A 18 -2.46 2.68 -3.41
CA ALA A 18 -2.09 1.97 -2.19
C ALA A 18 -0.58 1.91 -2.02
N VAL A 19 0.17 1.73 -3.11
CA VAL A 19 1.63 1.74 -3.08
C VAL A 19 2.14 3.11 -2.68
N GLU A 20 1.55 4.17 -3.19
CA GLU A 20 1.95 5.53 -2.83
C GLU A 20 1.69 5.82 -1.36
N GLU A 21 0.57 5.35 -0.82
CA GLU A 21 0.30 5.45 0.61
C GLU A 21 1.34 4.68 1.43
N TRP A 22 1.73 3.51 0.95
CA TRP A 22 2.74 2.70 1.63
C TRP A 22 4.09 3.39 1.64
N ILE A 23 4.50 3.95 0.50
CA ILE A 23 5.76 4.70 0.41
C ILE A 23 5.75 5.88 1.38
N ALA A 24 4.64 6.60 1.45
CA ALA A 24 4.51 7.73 2.36
C ALA A 24 4.63 7.26 3.82
N ALA A 25 4.04 6.13 4.16
CA ALA A 25 4.12 5.58 5.50
C ALA A 25 5.55 5.15 5.87
N ILE A 26 6.26 4.56 4.91
CA ILE A 26 7.67 4.18 5.10
C ILE A 26 8.53 5.42 5.37
N LYS A 27 8.29 6.47 4.60
CA LYS A 27 9.05 7.71 4.78
C LYS A 27 8.76 8.36 6.14
N GLN A 28 7.52 8.29 6.58
CA GLN A 28 7.13 8.79 7.89
C GLN A 28 7.84 8.02 9.01
N GLU A 29 7.86 6.70 8.89
CA GLU A 29 8.53 5.84 9.86
C GLU A 29 10.03 6.14 9.90
N GLU A 30 10.63 6.29 8.73
CA GLU A 30 12.05 6.61 8.62
C GLU A 30 12.35 7.98 9.24
N ALA A 31 11.51 8.96 8.98
CA ALA A 31 11.70 10.31 9.53
C ALA A 31 11.66 10.28 11.06
N LEU A 32 10.77 9.50 11.64
CA LEU A 32 10.69 9.37 13.09
C LEU A 32 11.90 8.64 13.66
N ALA A 33 12.43 7.67 12.93
CA ALA A 33 13.61 6.94 13.35
C ALA A 33 14.88 7.81 13.27
N SER A 34 14.89 8.80 12.38
CA SER A 34 16.04 9.69 12.21
C SER A 34 16.22 10.64 13.37
N VAL A 35 15.17 10.87 14.14
CA VAL A 35 15.24 11.73 15.32
C VAL A 35 15.43 10.80 16.51
N ALA A 36 16.52 10.99 17.24
CA ALA A 36 16.80 10.15 18.41
C ALA A 36 15.68 10.32 19.44
N PRO A 37 14.95 9.25 19.76
CA PRO A 37 13.86 9.34 20.74
C PRO A 37 14.42 9.67 22.11
N HIS A 38 13.87 10.71 22.74
CA HIS A 38 14.27 11.11 24.07
C HIS A 38 13.24 10.82 25.13
N SER A 39 12.08 10.29 24.73
CA SER A 39 11.00 10.04 25.66
C SER A 39 10.18 8.84 25.19
N ILE A 40 9.40 8.28 26.12
CA ILE A 40 8.50 7.18 25.81
C ILE A 40 7.47 7.62 24.78
N ALA A 41 7.02 8.88 24.86
CA ALA A 41 6.05 9.41 23.91
C ALA A 41 6.59 9.39 22.48
N GLU A 42 7.89 9.67 22.31
CA GLU A 42 8.50 9.65 20.97
C GLU A 42 8.66 8.23 20.46
N VAL A 43 9.01 7.29 21.34
CA VAL A 43 9.06 5.89 20.97
C VAL A 43 7.69 5.37 20.57
N ASP A 44 6.65 5.79 21.31
CA ASP A 44 5.28 5.40 21.01
C ASP A 44 4.83 5.93 19.64
N LYS A 45 5.25 7.13 19.29
CA LYS A 45 4.96 7.70 17.97
C LYS A 45 5.59 6.87 16.86
N TRP A 46 6.81 6.44 17.08
CA TRP A 46 7.51 5.62 16.11
C TRP A 46 6.82 4.26 15.95
N GLU A 47 6.42 3.64 17.05
CA GLU A 47 5.68 2.38 16.99
C GLU A 47 4.34 2.57 16.30
N GLY A 48 3.66 3.67 16.57
CA GLY A 48 2.41 3.99 15.89
C GLY A 48 2.59 4.10 14.38
N ALA A 49 3.69 4.70 13.94
CA ALA A 49 4.01 4.80 12.53
C ALA A 49 4.27 3.43 11.91
N HIS A 50 4.89 2.52 12.67
CA HIS A 50 5.11 1.16 12.21
C HIS A 50 3.79 0.42 11.99
N PHE A 51 2.86 0.54 12.92
CA PHE A 51 1.55 -0.09 12.76
C PHE A 51 0.78 0.50 11.58
N ALA A 52 0.89 1.80 11.37
CA ALA A 52 0.25 2.44 10.23
C ALA A 52 0.85 1.94 8.92
N GLU A 53 2.17 1.76 8.87
CA GLU A 53 2.86 1.25 7.70
C GLU A 53 2.43 -0.19 7.40
N ASP A 54 2.32 -1.03 8.44
CA ASP A 54 1.83 -2.40 8.27
C ASP A 54 0.44 -2.42 7.64
N LYS A 55 -0.43 -1.55 8.11
CA LYS A 55 -1.80 -1.49 7.62
C LYS A 55 -1.87 -1.16 6.14
N VAL A 56 -1.13 -0.13 5.71
CA VAL A 56 -1.14 0.25 4.29
C VAL A 56 -0.38 -0.75 3.44
N ARG A 57 0.60 -1.45 4.00
CA ARG A 57 1.29 -2.52 3.29
C ARG A 57 0.33 -3.67 2.98
N PHE A 58 -0.48 -4.07 3.94
CA PHE A 58 -1.50 -5.08 3.72
C PHE A 58 -2.48 -4.65 2.64
N LYS A 59 -2.88 -3.38 2.68
CA LYS A 59 -3.78 -2.82 1.69
C LYS A 59 -3.18 -2.90 0.28
N ALA A 60 -1.89 -2.57 0.16
CA ALA A 60 -1.19 -2.63 -1.13
C ALA A 60 -1.08 -4.07 -1.63
N LYS A 61 -0.78 -5.01 -0.74
CA LYS A 61 -0.70 -6.43 -1.11
C LYS A 61 -2.04 -6.97 -1.55
N ALA A 62 -3.11 -6.59 -0.88
CA ALA A 62 -4.45 -7.01 -1.24
C ALA A 62 -4.85 -6.45 -2.61
N ALA A 63 -4.53 -5.19 -2.87
CA ALA A 63 -4.82 -4.57 -4.16
C ALA A 63 -4.02 -5.22 -5.28
N LYS A 64 -2.76 -5.58 -5.00
CA LYS A 64 -1.92 -6.27 -5.97
C LYS A 64 -2.51 -7.62 -6.33
N LEU A 65 -2.89 -8.40 -5.34
CA LEU A 65 -3.45 -9.73 -5.57
C LEU A 65 -4.72 -9.66 -6.39
N LYS A 66 -5.59 -8.73 -6.05
CA LYS A 66 -6.84 -8.51 -6.75
C LYS A 66 -6.61 -8.18 -8.22
N TYR A 67 -5.64 -7.30 -8.47
CA TYR A 67 -5.30 -6.90 -9.83
C TYR A 67 -4.68 -8.07 -10.61
N GLU A 68 -3.77 -8.82 -9.97
CA GLU A 68 -3.17 -9.98 -10.61
C GLU A 68 -4.21 -11.03 -10.99
N GLU A 69 -5.15 -11.30 -10.10
CA GLU A 69 -6.21 -12.27 -10.38
C GLU A 69 -7.09 -11.81 -11.53
N ALA A 70 -7.40 -10.52 -11.58
CA ALA A 70 -8.18 -9.97 -12.66
C ALA A 70 -7.46 -10.07 -14.00
N LEU A 71 -6.15 -9.83 -14.00
CA LEU A 71 -5.35 -9.97 -15.21
C LEU A 71 -5.31 -11.41 -15.69
N ARG A 72 -5.12 -12.36 -14.78
CA ARG A 72 -5.09 -13.77 -15.13
C ARG A 72 -6.43 -14.19 -15.74
N HIS A 73 -7.50 -13.78 -15.09
CA HIS A 73 -8.83 -14.14 -15.56
C HIS A 73 -9.09 -13.57 -16.96
N LYS A 74 -8.72 -12.31 -17.18
CA LYS A 74 -9.00 -11.65 -18.44
C LYS A 74 -8.16 -12.19 -19.60
N PHE A 75 -6.86 -12.41 -19.36
CA PHE A 75 -5.95 -12.76 -20.45
C PHE A 75 -5.62 -14.24 -20.53
N PHE A 76 -5.83 -15.00 -19.47
CA PHE A 76 -5.46 -16.41 -19.44
C PHE A 76 -6.62 -17.32 -19.08
N GLY A 77 -7.75 -16.79 -18.71
CA GLY A 77 -8.96 -17.58 -18.46
C GLY A 77 -8.98 -18.36 -17.14
N PHE A 78 -8.07 -18.04 -16.22
CA PHE A 78 -8.11 -18.69 -14.90
C PHE A 78 -7.87 -17.78 -13.69
#